data_d942dbd9c4d06e880be1c51374abfe2a
#
_entry.id   d942dbd9c4d06e880be1c51374abfe2a
#
_cell.length_a   1.000
_cell.length_b   1.000
_cell.length_c   1.000
_cell.angle_alpha   90.00
_cell.angle_beta   90.00
_cell.angle_gamma   90.00
#
_symmetry.space_group_name_H-M   'P 1'
#
loop_
_entity.id
_entity.type
_entity.pdbx_description
1 polymer ?
#
loop_
_entity_poly.entity_id
_entity_poly.type
_entity_poly.pdbx_seq_one_letter_code
_entity_poly.pdbx_strand_id
1 'polypeptide(L)'
;MFESGMEILRADFHLHTKADKEFKYNGEENSYINNYIDELFAQGIRVAVLTNHNKFDMEEYKALKRKAAKKDILILPGVELSVKEGSNGVHTLIIFDPDSWIENGNNHIASFLSGAFAGISNYESENAKCKYDLHTVISELDAYGKDYFII
;
A
#
# COMPACT_ATOMS: atom_id res chain seq x y z
N MET A 1 -3.09 -14.07 -16.35
CA MET A 1 -3.60 -15.44 -16.09
C MET A 1 -2.47 -16.40 -16.43
N PHE A 2 -2.17 -17.36 -15.58
CA PHE A 2 -1.02 -18.24 -15.77
C PHE A 2 -1.42 -19.38 -16.70
N GLU A 3 -0.78 -19.48 -17.86
CA GLU A 3 -1.14 -20.46 -18.90
C GLU A 3 -0.56 -21.86 -18.65
N SER A 4 0.39 -22.02 -17.71
CA SER A 4 1.20 -23.23 -17.56
C SER A 4 1.25 -23.82 -16.14
N GLY A 5 0.13 -23.81 -15.40
CA GLY A 5 0.09 -24.41 -14.08
C GLY A 5 0.76 -23.57 -12.98
N MET A 6 1.52 -24.18 -12.06
CA MET A 6 2.16 -23.48 -10.94
C MET A 6 3.44 -22.79 -11.41
N GLU A 7 3.51 -21.48 -11.22
CA GLU A 7 4.69 -20.66 -11.47
C GLU A 7 5.16 -20.03 -10.15
N ILE A 8 6.46 -20.00 -9.91
CA ILE A 8 7.06 -19.32 -8.76
C ILE A 8 7.30 -17.85 -9.15
N LEU A 9 6.61 -16.93 -8.47
CA LEU A 9 6.77 -15.49 -8.69
C LEU A 9 7.54 -14.87 -7.52
N ARG A 10 8.44 -13.93 -7.85
CA ARG A 10 9.04 -13.08 -6.84
C ARG A 10 8.06 -11.96 -6.48
N ALA A 11 7.78 -11.85 -5.19
CA ALA A 11 6.88 -10.82 -4.65
C ALA A 11 7.63 -9.94 -3.64
N ASP A 12 7.25 -8.66 -3.58
CA ASP A 12 7.64 -7.73 -2.53
C ASP A 12 6.40 -7.08 -1.93
N PHE A 13 6.18 -7.30 -0.64
CA PHE A 13 5.00 -6.82 0.08
C PHE A 13 5.25 -5.54 0.89
N HIS A 14 6.47 -5.00 0.85
CA HIS A 14 6.84 -3.82 1.63
C HIS A 14 7.61 -2.80 0.80
N LEU A 15 6.88 -2.00 0.05
CA LEU A 15 7.46 -1.00 -0.85
C LEU A 15 6.88 0.39 -0.57
N HIS A 16 7.78 1.36 -0.43
CA HIS A 16 7.42 2.77 -0.31
C HIS A 16 7.53 3.49 -1.65
N THR A 17 6.78 4.55 -1.80
CA THR A 17 6.74 5.39 -2.99
C THR A 17 6.95 6.87 -2.63
N LYS A 18 6.96 7.76 -3.62
CA LYS A 18 7.10 9.20 -3.37
C LYS A 18 5.98 9.82 -2.51
N ALA A 19 4.83 9.14 -2.42
CA ALA A 19 3.78 9.56 -1.50
C ALA A 19 4.19 9.42 -0.02
N ASP A 20 5.19 8.58 0.27
CA ASP A 20 5.76 8.42 1.61
C ASP A 20 6.75 9.55 1.93
N LYS A 21 6.64 10.14 3.11
CA LYS A 21 7.55 11.23 3.53
C LYS A 21 8.99 10.79 3.73
N GLU A 22 9.21 9.51 4.03
CA GLU A 22 10.55 8.97 4.25
C GLU A 22 11.22 8.50 2.95
N PHE A 23 10.44 8.33 1.87
CA PHE A 23 10.98 7.92 0.59
C PHE A 23 11.74 9.08 -0.10
N LYS A 24 12.95 8.80 -0.54
CA LYS A 24 13.80 9.76 -1.24
C LYS A 24 14.07 9.32 -2.66
N TYR A 25 13.70 10.15 -3.60
CA TYR A 25 13.98 9.95 -5.01
C TYR A 25 14.92 11.05 -5.53
N ASN A 26 16.08 10.66 -6.06
CA ASN A 26 17.12 11.58 -6.53
C ASN A 26 17.14 11.74 -8.06
N GLY A 27 16.19 11.15 -8.78
CA GLY A 27 16.07 11.25 -10.23
C GLY A 27 15.20 12.41 -10.69
N GLU A 28 15.05 12.52 -12.02
CA GLU A 28 14.13 13.49 -12.61
C GLU A 28 12.67 13.13 -12.33
N GLU A 29 11.89 14.12 -11.90
CA GLU A 29 10.49 13.97 -11.50
C GLU A 29 9.65 13.26 -12.58
N ASN A 30 9.77 13.67 -13.83
CA ASN A 30 9.00 13.10 -14.94
C ASN A 30 9.38 11.65 -15.28
N SER A 31 10.52 11.17 -14.79
CA SER A 31 11.00 9.81 -15.00
C SER A 31 10.67 8.85 -13.86
N TYR A 32 10.16 9.37 -12.74
CA TYR A 32 9.95 8.60 -11.53
C TYR A 32 9.16 7.29 -11.74
N ILE A 33 7.97 7.39 -12.31
CA ILE A 33 7.08 6.22 -12.53
C ILE A 33 7.76 5.17 -13.42
N ASN A 34 8.48 5.63 -14.45
CA ASN A 34 9.20 4.73 -15.34
C ASN A 34 10.34 4.03 -14.59
N ASN A 35 11.19 4.79 -13.91
CA ASN A 35 12.36 4.28 -13.21
C ASN A 35 11.96 3.32 -12.08
N TYR A 36 10.87 3.63 -11.33
CA TYR A 36 10.36 2.77 -10.28
C TYR A 36 9.94 1.39 -10.82
N ILE A 37 9.17 1.37 -11.90
CA ILE A 37 8.72 0.11 -12.50
C ILE A 37 9.86 -0.61 -13.23
N ASP A 38 10.79 0.13 -13.84
CA ASP A 38 11.96 -0.46 -14.48
C ASP A 38 12.86 -1.17 -13.46
N GLU A 39 12.99 -0.60 -12.25
CA GLU A 39 13.73 -1.25 -11.15
C GLU A 39 13.02 -2.52 -10.66
N LEU A 40 11.71 -2.49 -10.42
CA LEU A 40 10.96 -3.70 -10.05
C LEU A 40 11.14 -4.81 -11.07
N PHE A 41 11.06 -4.45 -12.35
CA PHE A 41 11.27 -5.41 -13.45
C PHE A 41 12.69 -5.97 -13.46
N ALA A 42 13.70 -5.13 -13.30
CA ALA A 42 15.11 -5.53 -13.25
C ALA A 42 15.42 -6.47 -12.09
N GLN A 43 14.74 -6.28 -10.94
CA GLN A 43 14.83 -7.16 -9.77
C GLN A 43 14.00 -8.44 -9.92
N GLY A 44 13.28 -8.62 -11.03
CA GLY A 44 12.42 -9.79 -11.28
C GLY A 44 11.17 -9.83 -10.42
N ILE A 45 10.75 -8.71 -9.81
CA ILE A 45 9.53 -8.63 -9.00
C ILE A 45 8.32 -8.65 -9.94
N ARG A 46 7.40 -9.58 -9.67
CA ARG A 46 6.16 -9.77 -10.46
C ARG A 46 4.91 -9.41 -9.67
N VAL A 47 4.97 -9.39 -8.36
CA VAL A 47 3.91 -8.92 -7.46
C VAL A 47 4.53 -7.91 -6.51
N ALA A 48 3.97 -6.71 -6.44
CA ALA A 48 4.46 -5.63 -5.60
C ALA A 48 3.30 -4.97 -4.84
N VAL A 49 3.47 -4.72 -3.55
CA VAL A 49 2.48 -4.02 -2.73
C VAL A 49 3.04 -2.66 -2.32
N LEU A 50 2.30 -1.60 -2.59
CA LEU A 50 2.69 -0.25 -2.18
C LEU A 50 2.18 -0.01 -0.75
N THR A 51 3.09 0.12 0.21
CA THR A 51 2.79 0.19 1.65
C THR A 51 3.43 1.42 2.29
N ASN A 52 3.02 2.61 1.86
CA ASN A 52 3.49 3.85 2.47
C ASN A 52 3.02 3.97 3.92
N HIS A 53 3.80 4.63 4.77
CA HIS A 53 3.48 4.85 6.18
C HIS A 53 2.17 5.62 6.34
N ASN A 54 1.16 4.96 6.91
CA ASN A 54 -0.14 5.55 7.26
C ASN A 54 -0.85 6.29 6.11
N LYS A 55 -0.48 6.01 4.86
CA LYS A 55 -0.93 6.76 3.69
C LYS A 55 -1.19 5.87 2.48
N PHE A 56 -2.23 6.21 1.75
CA PHE A 56 -2.50 5.67 0.41
C PHE A 56 -2.75 6.81 -0.58
N ASP A 57 -1.92 6.93 -1.60
CA ASP A 57 -2.08 7.89 -2.69
C ASP A 57 -2.69 7.20 -3.91
N MET A 58 -3.94 7.55 -4.22
CA MET A 58 -4.72 6.93 -5.30
C MET A 58 -4.14 7.23 -6.69
N GLU A 59 -3.68 8.46 -6.90
CA GLU A 59 -3.22 8.86 -8.24
C GLU A 59 -1.85 8.26 -8.56
N GLU A 60 -0.96 8.23 -7.58
CA GLU A 60 0.33 7.55 -7.72
C GLU A 60 0.14 6.03 -7.91
N TYR A 61 -0.73 5.41 -7.11
CA TYR A 61 -1.09 3.99 -7.27
C TYR A 61 -1.58 3.68 -8.69
N LYS A 62 -2.54 4.46 -9.21
CA LYS A 62 -3.05 4.27 -10.57
C LYS A 62 -1.98 4.44 -11.64
N ALA A 63 -1.08 5.42 -11.47
CA ALA A 63 -0.01 5.67 -12.41
C ALA A 63 1.00 4.49 -12.44
N LEU A 64 1.41 4.01 -11.27
CA LEU A 64 2.31 2.87 -11.12
C LEU A 64 1.66 1.58 -11.64
N LYS A 65 0.41 1.28 -11.26
CA LYS A 65 -0.35 0.11 -11.72
C LYS A 65 -0.45 0.06 -13.25
N ARG A 66 -0.81 1.19 -13.88
CA ARG A 66 -0.92 1.28 -15.35
C ARG A 66 0.42 1.05 -16.06
N LYS A 67 1.52 1.53 -15.49
CA LYS A 67 2.86 1.32 -16.05
C LYS A 67 3.33 -0.12 -15.84
N ALA A 68 3.12 -0.67 -14.64
CA ALA A 68 3.51 -2.02 -14.25
C ALA A 68 2.82 -3.10 -15.11
N ALA A 69 1.54 -2.89 -15.44
CA ALA A 69 0.78 -3.80 -16.30
C ALA A 69 1.43 -4.02 -17.68
N LYS A 70 2.19 -3.03 -18.20
CA LYS A 70 2.93 -3.16 -19.46
C LYS A 70 4.17 -4.07 -19.36
N LYS A 71 4.55 -4.45 -18.15
CA LYS A 71 5.69 -5.33 -17.84
C LYS A 71 5.26 -6.59 -17.10
N ASP A 72 3.97 -6.92 -17.13
CA ASP A 72 3.39 -8.06 -16.42
C ASP A 72 3.71 -8.07 -14.92
N ILE A 73 3.73 -6.89 -14.30
CA ILE A 73 3.89 -6.72 -12.85
C ILE A 73 2.52 -6.37 -12.26
N LEU A 74 2.07 -7.15 -11.29
CA LEU A 74 0.88 -6.87 -10.51
C LEU A 74 1.23 -5.89 -9.38
N ILE A 75 0.58 -4.72 -9.35
CA ILE A 75 0.67 -3.77 -8.24
C ILE A 75 -0.62 -3.85 -7.41
N LEU A 76 -0.47 -4.12 -6.13
CA LEU A 76 -1.56 -4.14 -5.16
C LEU A 76 -1.51 -2.91 -4.25
N PRO A 77 -2.67 -2.36 -3.86
CA PRO A 77 -2.74 -1.28 -2.90
C PRO A 77 -2.53 -1.82 -1.49
N GLY A 78 -1.77 -1.10 -0.68
CA GLY A 78 -1.52 -1.44 0.70
C GLY A 78 -1.21 -0.19 1.53
N VAL A 79 -0.97 -0.42 2.80
CA VAL A 79 -0.52 0.59 3.75
C VAL A 79 0.34 -0.08 4.83
N GLU A 80 1.44 0.55 5.21
CA GLU A 80 2.12 0.23 6.46
C GLU A 80 1.47 1.06 7.57
N LEU A 81 0.67 0.39 8.40
CA LEU A 81 -0.10 1.04 9.46
C LEU A 81 0.62 0.89 10.80
N SER A 82 0.90 2.02 11.45
CA SER A 82 1.41 2.02 12.81
C SER A 82 0.26 1.90 13.80
N VAL A 83 0.10 0.72 14.41
CA VAL A 83 -0.96 0.43 15.38
C VAL A 83 -0.53 0.71 16.81
N LYS A 84 -1.50 0.94 17.70
CA LYS A 84 -1.26 1.27 19.10
C LYS A 84 -1.02 0.00 19.93
N GLU A 85 0.11 -0.68 19.67
CA GLU A 85 0.53 -1.85 20.44
C GLU A 85 1.79 -1.53 21.26
N GLY A 86 1.78 -1.92 22.53
CA GLY A 86 2.90 -1.70 23.43
C GLY A 86 3.30 -0.22 23.57
N SER A 87 4.52 0.03 24.02
CA SER A 87 5.04 1.39 24.23
C SER A 87 5.41 2.10 22.92
N ASN A 88 5.94 1.37 21.96
CA ASN A 88 6.49 1.94 20.71
C ASN A 88 5.57 1.81 19.49
N GLY A 89 4.46 1.08 19.61
CA GLY A 89 3.62 0.71 18.47
C GLY A 89 4.21 -0.47 17.68
N VAL A 90 3.42 -1.02 16.78
CA VAL A 90 3.82 -2.07 15.85
C VAL A 90 3.42 -1.62 14.45
N HIS A 91 4.29 -1.82 13.48
CA HIS A 91 3.96 -1.64 12.07
C HIS A 91 3.33 -2.94 11.56
N THR A 92 2.21 -2.80 10.89
CA THR A 92 1.53 -3.92 10.23
C THR A 92 1.26 -3.53 8.78
N LEU A 93 1.46 -4.48 7.88
CA LEU A 93 1.16 -4.27 6.47
C LEU A 93 -0.28 -4.72 6.21
N ILE A 94 -1.07 -3.84 5.65
CA ILE A 94 -2.43 -4.16 5.22
C ILE A 94 -2.46 -4.09 3.70
N ILE A 95 -2.84 -5.19 3.07
CA ILE A 95 -2.96 -5.33 1.63
C ILE A 95 -4.44 -5.40 1.31
N PHE A 96 -4.90 -4.59 0.37
CA PHE A 96 -6.30 -4.46 0.02
C PHE A 96 -6.60 -5.10 -1.34
N ASP A 97 -7.76 -5.73 -1.47
CA ASP A 97 -8.27 -6.12 -2.78
C ASP A 97 -8.65 -4.87 -3.59
N PRO A 98 -7.96 -4.61 -4.72
CA PRO A 98 -8.21 -3.39 -5.48
C PRO A 98 -9.60 -3.28 -6.07
N ASP A 99 -10.26 -4.40 -6.35
CA ASP A 99 -11.55 -4.42 -7.04
C ASP A 99 -12.70 -4.06 -6.09
N SER A 100 -12.55 -4.33 -4.80
CA SER A 100 -13.56 -4.01 -3.79
C SER A 100 -13.25 -2.73 -3.01
N TRP A 101 -11.97 -2.44 -2.72
CA TRP A 101 -11.57 -1.26 -1.94
C TRP A 101 -11.47 0.02 -2.77
N ILE A 102 -11.29 -0.11 -4.10
CA ILE A 102 -11.15 1.02 -5.04
C ILE A 102 -12.18 0.84 -6.16
N GLU A 103 -13.45 1.00 -5.84
CA GLU A 103 -14.53 0.77 -6.79
C GLU A 103 -15.33 2.05 -7.10
N ASN A 104 -15.80 2.19 -8.33
CA ASN A 104 -16.73 3.26 -8.75
C ASN A 104 -16.28 4.68 -8.36
N GLY A 105 -14.95 4.94 -8.32
CA GLY A 105 -14.38 6.22 -7.91
C GLY A 105 -14.26 6.41 -6.39
N ASN A 106 -14.73 5.46 -5.59
CA ASN A 106 -14.57 5.48 -4.15
C ASN A 106 -13.18 5.00 -3.75
N ASN A 107 -12.64 5.59 -2.69
CA ASN A 107 -11.38 5.21 -2.06
C ASN A 107 -11.66 4.82 -0.60
N HIS A 108 -12.05 3.56 -0.39
CA HIS A 108 -12.37 3.06 0.95
C HIS A 108 -11.13 2.97 1.84
N ILE A 109 -9.93 2.82 1.24
CA ILE A 109 -8.65 2.84 1.99
C ILE A 109 -8.46 4.22 2.64
N ALA A 110 -8.65 5.31 1.90
CA ALA A 110 -8.57 6.65 2.44
C ALA A 110 -9.62 6.91 3.53
N SER A 111 -10.83 6.37 3.36
CA SER A 111 -11.90 6.46 4.37
C SER A 111 -11.51 5.76 5.67
N PHE A 112 -10.97 4.54 5.57
CA PHE A 112 -10.44 3.79 6.71
C PHE A 112 -9.33 4.56 7.42
N LEU A 113 -8.32 5.05 6.69
CA LEU A 113 -7.21 5.82 7.25
C LEU A 113 -7.69 7.10 7.94
N SER A 114 -8.63 7.82 7.32
CA SER A 114 -9.24 9.01 7.94
C SER A 114 -9.91 8.69 9.27
N GLY A 115 -10.60 7.55 9.37
CA GLY A 115 -11.17 7.05 10.62
C GLY A 115 -10.08 6.69 11.64
N ALA A 116 -9.07 5.92 11.24
CA ALA A 116 -8.00 5.44 12.11
C ALA A 116 -7.14 6.57 12.71
N PHE A 117 -6.99 7.67 11.98
CA PHE A 117 -6.19 8.84 12.40
C PHE A 117 -7.03 10.06 12.77
N ALA A 118 -8.33 9.91 12.98
CA ALA A 118 -9.19 11.02 13.37
C ALA A 118 -8.70 11.69 14.67
N GLY A 119 -8.40 12.99 14.59
CA GLY A 119 -7.85 13.80 15.69
C GLY A 119 -6.34 13.70 15.88
N ILE A 120 -5.61 12.96 15.04
CA ILE A 120 -4.16 12.84 15.09
C ILE A 120 -3.55 13.73 14.00
N SER A 121 -2.78 14.73 14.42
CA SER A 121 -2.03 15.60 13.49
C SER A 121 -0.77 14.89 12.99
N ASN A 122 -0.34 15.24 11.76
CA ASN A 122 0.91 14.72 11.17
C ASN A 122 1.00 13.18 11.12
N TYR A 123 -0.13 12.53 10.90
CA TYR A 123 -0.25 11.06 10.94
C TYR A 123 0.53 10.34 9.84
N GLU A 124 0.92 11.02 8.77
CA GLU A 124 1.74 10.47 7.68
C GLU A 124 3.23 10.29 8.07
N SER A 125 3.61 10.58 9.30
CA SER A 125 4.94 10.27 9.83
C SER A 125 5.02 8.80 10.19
N GLU A 126 6.16 8.16 9.94
CA GLU A 126 6.43 6.76 10.33
C GLU A 126 6.20 6.49 11.83
N ASN A 127 6.45 7.51 12.67
CA ASN A 127 6.31 7.43 14.13
C ASN A 127 4.88 7.70 14.62
N ALA A 128 3.96 8.09 13.74
CA ALA A 128 2.59 8.37 14.13
C ALA A 128 1.79 7.07 14.24
N LYS A 129 1.20 6.83 15.40
CA LYS A 129 0.35 5.66 15.64
C LYS A 129 -1.11 6.02 15.40
N CYS A 130 -1.86 5.12 14.80
CA CYS A 130 -3.30 5.27 14.74
C CYS A 130 -3.91 5.13 16.15
N LYS A 131 -5.17 5.50 16.32
CA LYS A 131 -5.87 5.42 17.61
C LYS A 131 -6.26 3.99 18.00
N TYR A 132 -6.12 3.02 17.10
CA TYR A 132 -6.56 1.64 17.26
C TYR A 132 -5.40 0.71 17.64
N ASP A 133 -5.68 -0.30 18.44
CA ASP A 133 -4.89 -1.53 18.55
C ASP A 133 -5.17 -2.46 17.36
N LEU A 134 -4.42 -3.54 17.22
CA LEU A 134 -4.55 -4.45 16.08
C LEU A 134 -5.94 -5.12 16.03
N HIS A 135 -6.50 -5.49 17.19
CA HIS A 135 -7.83 -6.09 17.24
C HIS A 135 -8.91 -5.13 16.73
N THR A 136 -8.85 -3.88 17.13
CA THR A 136 -9.77 -2.84 16.67
C THR A 136 -9.57 -2.56 15.17
N VAL A 137 -8.31 -2.54 14.67
CA VAL A 137 -8.03 -2.41 13.23
C VAL A 137 -8.73 -3.51 12.43
N ILE A 138 -8.61 -4.77 12.86
CA ILE A 138 -9.29 -5.90 12.21
C ILE A 138 -10.80 -5.69 12.21
N SER A 139 -11.39 -5.34 13.37
CA SER A 139 -12.84 -5.10 13.48
C SER A 139 -13.33 -3.97 12.57
N GLU A 140 -12.57 -2.89 12.47
CA GLU A 140 -12.89 -1.75 11.58
C GLU A 140 -12.79 -2.13 10.10
N LEU A 141 -11.78 -2.93 9.71
CA LEU A 141 -11.63 -3.42 8.34
C LEU A 141 -12.76 -4.38 7.97
N ASP A 142 -13.12 -5.32 8.87
CA ASP A 142 -14.21 -6.28 8.69
C ASP A 142 -15.56 -5.58 8.48
N ALA A 143 -15.77 -4.42 9.12
CA ALA A 143 -16.98 -3.64 8.96
C ALA A 143 -17.22 -3.12 7.52
N TYR A 144 -16.17 -3.03 6.70
CA TYR A 144 -16.31 -2.72 5.27
C TYR A 144 -16.87 -3.88 4.46
N GLY A 145 -16.79 -5.13 4.95
CA GLY A 145 -17.22 -6.32 4.21
C GLY A 145 -16.44 -6.55 2.90
N LYS A 146 -15.17 -6.19 2.89
CA LYS A 146 -14.28 -6.24 1.71
C LYS A 146 -13.04 -7.05 2.03
N ASP A 147 -12.47 -7.70 1.01
CA ASP A 147 -11.31 -8.55 1.16
C ASP A 147 -10.02 -7.76 1.41
N TYR A 148 -9.27 -8.18 2.40
CA TYR A 148 -7.95 -7.65 2.74
C TYR A 148 -7.06 -8.74 3.34
N PHE A 149 -5.77 -8.45 3.44
CA PHE A 149 -4.79 -9.33 4.08
C PHE A 149 -3.86 -8.53 4.99
N ILE A 150 -3.54 -9.05 6.17
CA ILE A 150 -2.62 -8.41 7.14
C ILE A 150 -1.39 -9.29 7.35
N ILE A 151 -0.22 -8.65 7.37
CA ILE A 151 1.08 -9.23 7.69
C ILE A 151 1.67 -8.52 8.90
#